data_8efd5030720482b2fd89ccfe340ae432
#
_entry.id   8efd5030720482b2fd89ccfe340ae432
#
_cell.length_a   1.000
_cell.length_b   1.000
_cell.length_c   1.000
_cell.angle_alpha   90.00
_cell.angle_beta   90.00
_cell.angle_gamma   90.00
#
_symmetry.space_group_name_H-M   'P 1'
#
loop_
_entity.id
_entity.type
_entity.pdbx_description
1 polymer ?
#
loop_
_entity_poly.entity_id
_entity_poly.type
_entity_poly.pdbx_seq_one_letter_code
_entity_poly.pdbx_strand_id
1 'polypeptide(L)'
;MLKGEIINGGSIVSGGKVFQQNAKLPKDALKSVDFITVVDILSEGEIELSATAHKEDITDKTTNRYKNAFLKDIFLNNQPVLAPDANLDNPAKSDKNYETVKVQFREGTANQTKLPGRALTPSTQVTEGDIGEFVSFPEGGTATTRSVTINNVDVDVVRVRVNFVNFFKIDSKGKRKATQVRVQIFVNPNNGNSQRVVNNVVKGKSTSSYNRDYGIRLKNLTGYNTNPPNTSGSFFPITVTLTRANDEGDSNTFNQMKLEGVTEIIEESHTYPHVAHSSLRFSAEEFPSLPSRIFRVRGKKV
;
A
#
# COMPACT_ATOMS: atom_id res chain seq x y z
N MET A 1 -12.51 11.10 8.26
CA MET A 1 -11.29 11.26 7.44
C MET A 1 -10.73 12.64 7.74
N LEU A 2 -9.72 12.71 8.59
CA LEU A 2 -9.00 13.96 8.80
C LEU A 2 -8.10 14.12 7.58
N LYS A 3 -8.43 15.05 6.67
CA LYS A 3 -7.41 15.67 5.85
C LYS A 3 -6.29 16.01 6.82
N GLY A 4 -5.12 15.43 6.62
CA GLY A 4 -3.90 15.97 7.20
C GLY A 4 -3.63 17.31 6.52
N GLU A 5 -4.52 18.27 6.72
CA GLU A 5 -4.13 19.64 6.54
C GLU A 5 -2.94 19.81 7.43
N ILE A 6 -1.81 20.09 6.82
CA ILE A 6 -0.75 20.78 7.49
C ILE A 6 -1.46 22.03 8.01
N ILE A 7 -1.88 21.99 9.25
CA ILE A 7 -2.25 23.19 9.94
C ILE A 7 -0.96 23.98 9.90
N ASN A 8 -0.83 24.87 8.94
CA ASN A 8 0.08 25.96 9.03
C ASN A 8 -0.10 26.49 10.42
N GLY A 9 0.91 26.30 11.27
CA GLY A 9 0.83 26.42 12.71
C GLY A 9 0.01 27.62 13.06
N GLY A 10 -1.06 27.39 13.81
CA GLY A 10 -2.03 28.41 14.11
C GLY A 10 -1.31 29.66 14.61
N SER A 11 -1.69 30.79 14.07
CA SER A 11 -1.20 32.10 14.53
C SER A 11 -1.63 32.28 15.97
N ILE A 12 -0.70 32.11 16.90
CA ILE A 12 -0.93 32.51 18.28
C ILE A 12 -0.68 34.00 18.35
N VAL A 13 -1.75 34.76 18.37
CA VAL A 13 -1.69 36.21 18.64
C VAL A 13 -1.57 36.39 20.15
N SER A 14 -0.37 36.66 20.61
CA SER A 14 -0.10 37.19 21.94
C SER A 14 0.68 38.46 21.79
N GLY A 15 0.11 39.59 22.22
CA GLY A 15 0.79 40.88 22.23
C GLY A 15 1.16 41.47 20.86
N GLY A 16 0.34 41.26 19.84
CA GLY A 16 0.47 41.95 18.53
C GLY A 16 1.61 41.43 17.61
N LYS A 17 2.29 40.36 17.95
CA LYS A 17 3.29 39.72 17.06
C LYS A 17 2.81 38.37 16.57
N VAL A 18 2.69 38.21 15.26
CA VAL A 18 2.39 36.94 14.60
C VAL A 18 3.69 36.19 14.43
N PHE A 19 3.86 35.07 15.13
CA PHE A 19 4.96 34.15 14.90
C PHE A 19 4.52 33.09 13.89
N GLN A 20 4.91 33.24 12.63
CA GLN A 20 4.84 32.15 11.67
C GLN A 20 5.97 31.17 11.98
N GLN A 21 5.67 30.04 12.60
CA GLN A 21 6.57 28.90 12.60
C GLN A 21 6.40 28.16 11.29
N ASN A 22 7.27 28.42 10.33
CA ASN A 22 7.46 27.52 9.20
C ASN A 22 8.10 26.22 9.71
N ALA A 23 7.26 25.31 10.19
CA ALA A 23 7.71 23.97 10.50
C ALA A 23 8.09 23.29 9.17
N LYS A 24 9.38 23.28 8.84
CA LYS A 24 9.88 22.40 7.78
C LYS A 24 9.60 20.97 8.22
N LEU A 25 8.57 20.36 7.62
CA LEU A 25 8.31 18.94 7.81
C LEU A 25 9.51 18.12 7.36
N PRO A 26 9.95 17.14 8.14
CA PRO A 26 10.97 16.20 7.69
C PRO A 26 10.55 15.57 6.37
N LYS A 27 11.48 15.22 5.50
CA LYS A 27 11.21 14.60 4.18
C LYS A 27 10.44 13.27 4.25
N ASP A 28 10.47 12.59 5.36
CA ASP A 28 9.60 11.44 5.67
C ASP A 28 8.54 11.93 6.66
N ALA A 29 7.52 12.57 6.13
CA ALA A 29 6.41 13.10 6.89
C ALA A 29 5.50 11.97 7.33
N LEU A 30 5.74 11.11 8.20
CA LEU A 30 4.85 10.11 8.82
C LEU A 30 3.42 10.04 8.19
N LYS A 31 3.35 10.21 6.86
CA LYS A 31 2.12 10.16 6.08
C LYS A 31 1.91 8.74 5.60
N SER A 32 0.80 8.17 5.98
CA SER A 32 0.26 6.98 5.34
C SER A 32 -0.56 7.44 4.15
N VAL A 33 -0.21 6.98 2.95
CA VAL A 33 -1.05 7.18 1.77
C VAL A 33 -1.90 5.94 1.61
N ASP A 34 -3.19 6.07 1.88
CA ASP A 34 -4.13 4.98 1.70
C ASP A 34 -4.58 4.91 0.22
N PHE A 35 -4.60 3.69 -0.30
CA PHE A 35 -5.09 3.41 -1.65
C PHE A 35 -6.36 2.60 -1.60
N ILE A 36 -7.35 3.05 -2.35
CA ILE A 36 -8.58 2.30 -2.58
C ILE A 36 -8.44 1.57 -3.90
N THR A 37 -8.90 0.32 -3.93
CA THR A 37 -8.99 -0.47 -5.14
C THR A 37 -10.43 -0.91 -5.35
N VAL A 38 -10.94 -0.65 -6.54
CA VAL A 38 -12.29 -1.04 -6.96
C VAL A 38 -12.19 -1.94 -8.17
N VAL A 39 -13.03 -2.96 -8.22
CA VAL A 39 -13.21 -3.81 -9.40
C VAL A 39 -14.61 -3.58 -9.94
N ASP A 40 -14.71 -3.20 -11.19
CA ASP A 40 -15.97 -2.97 -11.89
C ASP A 40 -16.16 -4.05 -12.98
N ILE A 41 -17.32 -4.63 -13.03
CA ILE A 41 -17.75 -5.49 -14.14
C ILE A 41 -18.22 -4.59 -15.27
N LEU A 42 -17.67 -4.78 -16.46
CA LEU A 42 -17.97 -3.97 -17.64
C LEU A 42 -19.04 -4.62 -18.51
N SER A 43 -18.96 -5.93 -18.70
CA SER A 43 -19.99 -6.71 -19.40
C SER A 43 -19.92 -8.20 -19.07
N GLU A 44 -21.04 -8.88 -19.20
CA GLU A 44 -21.08 -10.32 -19.44
C GLU A 44 -20.74 -10.55 -20.91
N GLY A 45 -19.72 -11.35 -21.18
CA GLY A 45 -19.17 -11.56 -22.51
C GLY A 45 -17.98 -10.67 -22.83
N GLU A 46 -17.39 -10.97 -23.98
CA GLU A 46 -16.19 -10.30 -24.46
C GLU A 46 -16.52 -8.91 -25.02
N ILE A 47 -15.75 -7.90 -24.63
CA ILE A 47 -15.75 -6.61 -25.32
C ILE A 47 -14.76 -6.64 -26.50
N GLU A 48 -15.12 -6.00 -27.58
CA GLU A 48 -14.27 -5.94 -28.78
C GLU A 48 -13.07 -5.00 -28.53
N LEU A 49 -13.38 -3.73 -28.25
CA LEU A 49 -12.41 -2.66 -28.06
C LEU A 49 -12.97 -1.57 -27.12
N SER A 50 -12.11 -0.67 -26.64
CA SER A 50 -12.60 0.61 -26.12
C SER A 50 -13.16 1.47 -27.26
N ALA A 51 -14.00 2.44 -26.94
CA ALA A 51 -14.59 3.31 -27.95
C ALA A 51 -13.53 4.10 -28.73
N THR A 52 -12.51 4.63 -28.04
CA THR A 52 -11.39 5.34 -28.66
C THR A 52 -10.51 4.41 -29.49
N ALA A 53 -10.19 3.22 -29.00
CA ALA A 53 -9.40 2.25 -29.77
C ALA A 53 -10.10 1.86 -31.06
N HIS A 54 -11.41 1.71 -31.04
CA HIS A 54 -12.19 1.45 -32.24
C HIS A 54 -12.17 2.63 -33.22
N LYS A 55 -12.34 3.86 -32.73
CA LYS A 55 -12.30 5.07 -33.55
C LYS A 55 -10.94 5.28 -34.23
N GLU A 56 -9.85 4.96 -33.52
CA GLU A 56 -8.46 5.12 -33.98
C GLU A 56 -7.93 3.87 -34.71
N ASP A 57 -8.77 2.89 -34.99
CA ASP A 57 -8.46 1.61 -35.63
C ASP A 57 -7.27 0.85 -35.00
N ILE A 58 -7.22 0.88 -33.67
CA ILE A 58 -6.17 0.22 -32.88
C ILE A 58 -6.59 -1.21 -32.57
N THR A 59 -6.06 -2.16 -33.32
CA THR A 59 -6.40 -3.60 -33.17
C THR A 59 -5.42 -4.38 -32.33
N ASP A 60 -4.17 -3.93 -32.21
CA ASP A 60 -3.15 -4.58 -31.37
C ASP A 60 -3.32 -4.19 -29.91
N LYS A 61 -3.94 -5.10 -29.15
CA LYS A 61 -4.26 -4.95 -27.74
C LYS A 61 -3.05 -5.05 -26.80
N THR A 62 -1.88 -5.41 -27.32
CA THR A 62 -0.66 -5.55 -26.50
C THR A 62 0.07 -4.23 -26.32
N THR A 63 -0.19 -3.26 -27.17
CA THR A 63 0.51 -1.97 -27.24
C THR A 63 0.14 -1.02 -26.10
N ASN A 64 1.05 -0.08 -25.80
CA ASN A 64 0.73 1.04 -24.92
C ASN A 64 -0.30 1.98 -25.53
N ARG A 65 -0.32 2.11 -26.88
CA ARG A 65 -1.32 2.88 -27.61
C ARG A 65 -2.74 2.39 -27.30
N TYR A 66 -2.96 1.07 -27.31
CA TYR A 66 -4.25 0.48 -26.92
C TYR A 66 -4.62 0.78 -25.46
N LYS A 67 -3.65 0.60 -24.55
CA LYS A 67 -3.88 0.90 -23.12
C LYS A 67 -4.24 2.37 -22.89
N ASN A 68 -3.56 3.28 -23.58
CA ASN A 68 -3.81 4.71 -23.50
C ASN A 68 -5.18 5.10 -24.10
N ALA A 69 -5.58 4.45 -25.20
CA ALA A 69 -6.93 4.61 -25.76
C ALA A 69 -8.00 4.21 -24.74
N PHE A 70 -7.80 3.10 -24.01
CA PHE A 70 -8.71 2.69 -22.96
C PHE A 70 -8.79 3.71 -21.81
N LEU A 71 -7.68 4.36 -21.44
CA LEU A 71 -7.66 5.41 -20.41
C LEU A 71 -8.46 6.66 -20.80
N LYS A 72 -8.59 6.98 -22.09
CA LYS A 72 -9.47 8.05 -22.58
C LYS A 72 -10.96 7.73 -22.40
N ASP A 73 -11.29 6.44 -22.34
CA ASP A 73 -12.65 5.94 -22.26
C ASP A 73 -13.11 5.62 -20.82
N ILE A 74 -12.24 5.91 -19.83
CA ILE A 74 -12.56 5.79 -18.42
C ILE A 74 -12.73 7.19 -17.84
N PHE A 75 -13.90 7.44 -17.25
CA PHE A 75 -14.22 8.71 -16.62
C PHE A 75 -14.41 8.52 -15.11
N LEU A 76 -13.76 9.38 -14.34
CA LEU A 76 -13.95 9.48 -12.90
C LEU A 76 -14.54 10.85 -12.60
N ASN A 77 -15.70 10.89 -11.93
CA ASN A 77 -16.44 12.12 -11.70
C ASN A 77 -16.66 12.95 -13.00
N ASN A 78 -17.01 12.26 -14.09
CA ASN A 78 -17.21 12.82 -15.44
C ASN A 78 -15.95 13.40 -16.13
N GLN A 79 -14.76 13.23 -15.55
CA GLN A 79 -13.50 13.65 -16.15
C GLN A 79 -12.72 12.41 -16.63
N PRO A 80 -12.23 12.35 -17.88
CA PRO A 80 -11.48 11.21 -18.38
C PRO A 80 -10.17 11.03 -17.61
N VAL A 81 -9.70 9.80 -17.47
CA VAL A 81 -8.41 9.52 -16.81
C VAL A 81 -7.25 10.09 -17.63
N LEU A 82 -7.33 10.00 -18.96
CA LEU A 82 -6.38 10.60 -19.89
C LEU A 82 -7.10 11.64 -20.73
N ALA A 83 -6.48 12.81 -20.94
CA ALA A 83 -7.06 13.90 -21.70
C ALA A 83 -7.46 13.49 -23.13
N PRO A 84 -8.57 14.01 -23.67
CA PRO A 84 -9.07 13.60 -24.99
C PRO A 84 -8.09 13.89 -26.14
N ASP A 85 -7.27 14.93 -26.03
CA ASP A 85 -6.27 15.37 -26.98
C ASP A 85 -4.88 14.73 -26.78
N ALA A 86 -4.71 13.94 -25.71
CA ALA A 86 -3.44 13.28 -25.41
C ALA A 86 -2.92 12.41 -26.56
N ASN A 87 -1.62 12.44 -26.78
CA ASN A 87 -0.97 11.54 -27.71
C ASN A 87 -1.04 10.08 -27.17
N LEU A 88 -1.63 9.17 -27.96
CA LEU A 88 -1.81 7.79 -27.52
C LEU A 88 -0.50 6.99 -27.48
N ASP A 89 0.49 7.34 -28.29
CA ASP A 89 1.76 6.63 -28.34
C ASP A 89 2.66 7.02 -27.16
N ASN A 90 2.65 8.29 -26.79
CA ASN A 90 3.47 8.82 -25.69
C ASN A 90 2.75 10.01 -25.02
N PRO A 91 1.77 9.75 -24.14
CA PRO A 91 1.09 10.82 -23.43
C PRO A 91 2.04 11.52 -22.45
N ALA A 92 1.99 12.85 -22.44
CA ALA A 92 2.72 13.64 -21.48
C ALA A 92 2.17 13.43 -20.07
N LYS A 93 2.97 13.76 -19.04
CA LYS A 93 2.48 13.68 -17.64
C LYS A 93 1.29 14.62 -17.42
N SER A 94 1.30 15.78 -18.06
CA SER A 94 0.22 16.78 -18.04
C SER A 94 -1.10 16.30 -18.64
N ASP A 95 -1.05 15.28 -19.49
CA ASP A 95 -2.25 14.73 -20.13
C ASP A 95 -3.06 13.82 -19.19
N LYS A 96 -2.49 13.45 -18.06
CA LYS A 96 -3.16 12.67 -17.03
C LYS A 96 -3.93 13.60 -16.09
N ASN A 97 -5.23 13.47 -16.07
CA ASN A 97 -6.08 14.23 -15.17
C ASN A 97 -5.98 13.78 -13.71
N TYR A 98 -5.40 12.59 -13.47
CA TYR A 98 -5.20 12.00 -12.14
C TYR A 98 -3.81 11.38 -12.05
N GLU A 99 -3.04 11.75 -11.03
CA GLU A 99 -1.66 11.28 -10.87
C GLU A 99 -1.56 9.87 -10.26
N THR A 100 -2.48 9.53 -9.38
CA THR A 100 -2.41 8.28 -8.59
C THR A 100 -3.21 7.14 -9.19
N VAL A 101 -4.06 7.42 -10.20
CA VAL A 101 -4.94 6.43 -10.80
C VAL A 101 -4.14 5.40 -11.60
N LYS A 102 -4.32 4.14 -11.23
CA LYS A 102 -3.81 2.99 -11.98
C LYS A 102 -4.97 2.13 -12.44
N VAL A 103 -4.96 1.80 -13.72
CA VAL A 103 -6.00 1.01 -14.36
C VAL A 103 -5.43 -0.31 -14.87
N GLN A 104 -6.18 -1.36 -14.67
CA GLN A 104 -5.97 -2.68 -15.28
C GLN A 104 -7.32 -3.20 -15.72
N PHE A 105 -7.38 -3.88 -16.85
CA PHE A 105 -8.63 -4.42 -17.37
C PHE A 105 -8.44 -5.76 -18.06
N ARG A 106 -9.54 -6.47 -18.20
CA ARG A 106 -9.68 -7.71 -18.95
C ARG A 106 -10.94 -7.61 -19.81
N GLU A 107 -10.85 -8.13 -21.00
CA GLU A 107 -11.86 -7.95 -22.06
C GLU A 107 -12.95 -9.01 -22.08
N GLY A 108 -12.92 -9.98 -21.17
CA GLY A 108 -13.91 -11.06 -21.11
C GLY A 108 -13.58 -12.22 -22.03
N THR A 109 -12.34 -12.41 -22.44
CA THR A 109 -11.96 -13.58 -23.25
C THR A 109 -12.00 -14.87 -22.43
N ALA A 110 -12.22 -16.02 -23.09
CA ALA A 110 -12.27 -17.33 -22.43
C ALA A 110 -10.98 -17.65 -21.65
N ASN A 111 -9.83 -17.27 -22.19
CA ASN A 111 -8.51 -17.61 -21.65
C ASN A 111 -7.80 -16.40 -21.03
N GLN A 112 -8.54 -15.40 -20.56
CA GLN A 112 -7.93 -14.21 -19.97
C GLN A 112 -7.17 -14.52 -18.70
N THR A 113 -6.10 -13.75 -18.47
CA THR A 113 -5.27 -13.90 -17.28
C THR A 113 -5.87 -13.12 -16.10
N LYS A 114 -5.52 -13.52 -14.90
CA LYS A 114 -5.87 -12.80 -13.66
C LYS A 114 -5.43 -11.33 -13.72
N LEU A 115 -6.17 -10.44 -13.07
CA LEU A 115 -5.69 -9.08 -12.80
C LEU A 115 -4.55 -9.14 -11.78
N PRO A 116 -3.36 -8.60 -12.06
CA PRO A 116 -2.23 -8.66 -11.15
C PRO A 116 -2.50 -7.93 -9.83
N GLY A 117 -2.13 -8.54 -8.72
CA GLY A 117 -2.13 -7.90 -7.41
C GLY A 117 -3.52 -7.56 -6.85
N ARG A 118 -4.55 -8.32 -7.21
CA ARG A 118 -5.92 -8.13 -6.74
C ARG A 118 -6.35 -9.29 -5.87
N ALA A 119 -6.33 -9.03 -4.58
CA ALA A 119 -7.02 -9.86 -3.62
C ALA A 119 -8.40 -9.27 -3.37
N LEU A 120 -9.42 -10.00 -3.75
CA LEU A 120 -10.79 -9.80 -3.24
C LEU A 120 -10.95 -10.69 -2.00
N THR A 121 -10.05 -10.57 -1.02
CA THR A 121 -9.88 -11.68 -0.11
C THR A 121 -10.17 -11.36 1.31
N PRO A 122 -10.69 -12.33 2.04
CA PRO A 122 -10.72 -12.25 3.48
C PRO A 122 -9.28 -12.11 4.00
N SER A 123 -9.04 -11.04 4.74
CA SER A 123 -7.86 -10.92 5.58
C SER A 123 -8.27 -11.25 6.99
N THR A 124 -7.56 -12.18 7.60
CA THR A 124 -7.77 -12.55 9.00
C THR A 124 -6.70 -11.89 9.84
N GLN A 125 -7.09 -11.17 10.89
CA GLN A 125 -6.12 -10.67 11.84
C GLN A 125 -5.69 -11.80 12.76
N VAL A 126 -4.39 -12.00 12.86
CA VAL A 126 -3.80 -12.93 13.84
C VAL A 126 -3.86 -12.26 15.21
N THR A 127 -4.43 -12.95 16.18
CA THR A 127 -4.53 -12.49 17.57
C THR A 127 -3.58 -13.22 18.52
N GLU A 128 -2.90 -14.24 18.03
CA GLU A 128 -1.94 -15.03 18.79
C GLU A 128 -0.52 -14.49 18.63
N GLY A 129 0.29 -14.64 19.69
CA GLY A 129 1.66 -14.15 19.73
C GLY A 129 1.77 -12.81 20.46
N ASP A 130 2.85 -12.09 20.19
CA ASP A 130 3.24 -10.87 20.94
C ASP A 130 2.50 -9.59 20.44
N ILE A 131 1.23 -9.69 20.07
CA ILE A 131 0.41 -8.56 19.62
C ILE A 131 0.16 -7.60 20.79
N GLY A 132 0.33 -6.29 20.51
CA GLY A 132 0.18 -5.23 21.51
C GLY A 132 1.42 -4.96 22.35
N GLU A 133 2.45 -5.80 22.26
CA GLU A 133 3.66 -5.75 23.04
C GLU A 133 4.70 -4.78 22.51
N PHE A 134 5.44 -4.13 23.42
CA PHE A 134 6.51 -3.22 23.05
C PHE A 134 7.76 -3.95 22.55
N VAL A 135 8.38 -3.37 21.52
CA VAL A 135 9.70 -3.74 21.01
C VAL A 135 10.68 -2.67 21.47
N SER A 136 11.49 -3.00 22.45
CA SER A 136 12.44 -2.08 23.07
C SER A 136 13.87 -2.42 22.70
N PHE A 137 14.72 -1.42 22.68
CA PHE A 137 16.17 -1.54 22.66
C PHE A 137 16.75 -0.45 23.55
N PRO A 138 16.89 -0.70 24.86
CA PRO A 138 17.45 0.26 25.80
C PRO A 138 18.87 0.65 25.41
N GLU A 139 19.27 1.86 25.72
CA GLU A 139 20.65 2.33 25.53
C GLU A 139 21.62 1.42 26.30
N GLY A 140 22.62 0.86 25.59
CA GLY A 140 23.56 -0.10 26.18
C GLY A 140 22.99 -1.48 26.55
N GLY A 141 21.71 -1.73 26.25
CA GLY A 141 21.02 -2.97 26.57
C GLY A 141 20.88 -3.92 25.37
N THR A 142 20.02 -4.91 25.55
CA THR A 142 19.68 -5.90 24.50
C THR A 142 18.32 -5.59 23.90
N ALA A 143 18.22 -5.67 22.56
CA ALA A 143 16.95 -5.50 21.87
C ALA A 143 15.99 -6.62 22.23
N THR A 144 14.73 -6.28 22.56
CA THR A 144 13.65 -7.25 22.62
C THR A 144 13.08 -7.49 21.24
N THR A 145 12.61 -8.71 21.00
CA THR A 145 11.90 -9.08 19.78
C THR A 145 10.47 -9.47 20.09
N ARG A 146 9.58 -9.31 19.13
CA ARG A 146 8.20 -9.77 19.22
C ARG A 146 7.90 -10.65 18.02
N SER A 147 7.28 -11.78 18.27
CA SER A 147 7.07 -12.79 17.24
C SER A 147 5.63 -13.27 17.20
N VAL A 148 5.20 -13.60 15.98
CA VAL A 148 3.91 -14.22 15.71
C VAL A 148 4.14 -15.39 14.77
N THR A 149 3.50 -16.52 15.07
CA THR A 149 3.55 -17.73 14.24
C THR A 149 2.31 -17.83 13.37
N ILE A 150 2.52 -18.09 12.09
CA ILE A 150 1.48 -18.27 11.09
C ILE A 150 1.50 -19.71 10.62
N ASN A 151 0.40 -20.40 10.84
CA ASN A 151 0.22 -21.81 10.50
C ASN A 151 -0.52 -22.02 9.18
N ASN A 152 -1.30 -21.02 8.75
CA ASN A 152 -2.14 -21.13 7.58
C ASN A 152 -1.29 -21.15 6.30
N VAL A 153 -1.35 -22.27 5.58
CA VAL A 153 -0.56 -22.51 4.35
C VAL A 153 -1.05 -21.74 3.12
N ASP A 154 -2.27 -21.21 3.18
CA ASP A 154 -2.90 -20.49 2.07
C ASP A 154 -2.56 -18.99 2.06
N VAL A 155 -1.77 -18.52 3.02
CA VAL A 155 -1.40 -17.12 3.13
C VAL A 155 -0.40 -16.72 2.05
N ASP A 156 -0.72 -15.70 1.29
CA ASP A 156 0.15 -15.11 0.27
C ASP A 156 0.94 -13.89 0.77
N VAL A 157 0.30 -13.10 1.64
CA VAL A 157 0.88 -11.86 2.17
C VAL A 157 0.65 -11.77 3.67
N VAL A 158 1.70 -11.44 4.40
CA VAL A 158 1.61 -11.07 5.81
C VAL A 158 1.75 -9.57 5.94
N ARG A 159 0.76 -8.91 6.52
CA ARG A 159 0.83 -7.48 6.84
C ARG A 159 1.13 -7.30 8.32
N VAL A 160 2.28 -6.71 8.60
CA VAL A 160 2.72 -6.38 9.97
C VAL A 160 2.45 -4.90 10.23
N ARG A 161 1.63 -4.61 11.23
CA ARG A 161 1.36 -3.24 11.69
C ARG A 161 2.22 -2.91 12.88
N VAL A 162 3.00 -1.86 12.74
CA VAL A 162 3.87 -1.32 13.78
C VAL A 162 3.30 0.01 14.24
N ASN A 163 3.12 0.16 15.55
CA ASN A 163 2.68 1.40 16.17
C ASN A 163 3.84 2.13 16.83
N PHE A 164 3.94 3.43 16.61
CA PHE A 164 4.81 4.35 17.32
C PHE A 164 3.95 5.23 18.20
N VAL A 165 4.04 5.02 19.53
CA VAL A 165 3.15 5.68 20.50
C VAL A 165 3.41 7.18 20.54
N ASN A 166 4.70 7.56 20.56
CA ASN A 166 5.19 8.93 20.45
C ASN A 166 6.41 8.93 19.56
N PHE A 167 6.69 10.05 18.89
CA PHE A 167 7.77 10.09 17.93
C PHE A 167 8.45 11.47 17.89
N PHE A 168 9.20 11.80 18.94
CA PHE A 168 9.96 13.04 19.05
C PHE A 168 11.12 12.92 20.04
N LYS A 169 12.05 13.84 19.99
CA LYS A 169 13.11 14.05 21.01
C LYS A 169 13.02 15.48 21.52
N ILE A 170 13.32 15.69 22.80
CA ILE A 170 13.41 17.01 23.43
C ILE A 170 14.88 17.43 23.45
N ASP A 171 15.17 18.60 22.87
CA ASP A 171 16.53 19.17 22.93
C ASP A 171 16.80 19.88 24.27
N SER A 172 18.05 20.29 24.49
CA SER A 172 18.49 21.00 25.72
C SER A 172 17.75 22.31 26.01
N LYS A 173 17.01 22.84 24.99
CA LYS A 173 16.18 24.05 25.12
C LYS A 173 14.69 23.74 25.28
N GLY A 174 14.33 22.49 25.55
CA GLY A 174 12.94 22.04 25.69
C GLY A 174 12.15 21.94 24.38
N LYS A 175 12.79 22.09 23.21
CA LYS A 175 12.11 22.03 21.90
C LYS A 175 12.02 20.59 21.41
N ARG A 176 10.84 20.20 20.91
CA ARG A 176 10.63 18.90 20.27
C ARG A 176 11.30 18.85 18.90
N LYS A 177 12.13 17.86 18.68
CA LYS A 177 12.85 17.55 17.44
C LYS A 177 12.38 16.21 16.87
N ALA A 178 12.68 15.97 15.61
CA ALA A 178 12.47 14.68 15.00
C ALA A 178 13.38 13.61 15.63
N THR A 179 12.87 12.40 15.76
CA THR A 179 13.62 11.20 16.12
C THR A 179 13.52 10.16 15.01
N GLN A 180 14.16 9.01 15.20
CA GLN A 180 14.13 7.91 14.23
C GLN A 180 14.12 6.56 14.93
N VAL A 181 13.49 5.60 14.26
CA VAL A 181 13.51 4.17 14.64
C VAL A 181 13.88 3.35 13.41
N ARG A 182 14.81 2.42 13.56
CA ARG A 182 15.13 1.44 12.54
C ARG A 182 14.35 0.16 12.81
N VAL A 183 13.32 -0.06 12.01
CA VAL A 183 12.46 -1.25 12.06
C VAL A 183 13.09 -2.35 11.22
N GLN A 184 13.20 -3.55 11.80
CA GLN A 184 13.54 -4.76 11.07
C GLN A 184 12.46 -5.82 11.27
N ILE A 185 12.12 -6.52 10.20
CA ILE A 185 11.23 -7.67 10.26
C ILE A 185 11.95 -8.84 9.61
N PHE A 186 11.89 -9.97 10.28
CA PHE A 186 12.42 -11.23 9.81
C PHE A 186 11.27 -12.23 9.64
N VAL A 187 11.41 -13.11 8.67
CA VAL A 187 10.55 -14.27 8.50
C VAL A 187 11.43 -15.52 8.60
N ASN A 188 11.03 -16.43 9.46
CA ASN A 188 11.68 -17.70 9.71
C ASN A 188 10.77 -18.82 9.22
N PRO A 189 10.98 -19.36 8.01
CA PRO A 189 10.28 -20.56 7.55
C PRO A 189 10.69 -21.80 8.37
N ASN A 190 9.78 -22.75 8.47
CA ASN A 190 10.04 -24.00 9.21
C ASN A 190 11.25 -24.78 8.66
N ASN A 191 11.43 -24.76 7.34
CA ASN A 191 12.49 -25.52 6.63
C ASN A 191 13.65 -24.65 6.13
N GLY A 192 13.78 -23.42 6.61
CA GLY A 192 14.74 -22.48 6.05
C GLY A 192 15.39 -21.54 7.06
N ASN A 193 16.34 -20.78 6.55
CA ASN A 193 17.02 -19.78 7.37
C ASN A 193 16.15 -18.52 7.56
N SER A 194 16.40 -17.83 8.66
CA SER A 194 15.83 -16.52 8.93
C SER A 194 16.14 -15.53 7.80
N GLN A 195 15.12 -14.88 7.26
CA GLN A 195 15.23 -13.92 6.17
C GLN A 195 14.79 -12.54 6.64
N ARG A 196 15.69 -11.56 6.55
CA ARG A 196 15.33 -10.17 6.83
C ARG A 196 14.58 -9.57 5.65
N VAL A 197 13.28 -9.34 5.81
CA VAL A 197 12.36 -8.85 4.77
C VAL A 197 12.13 -7.35 4.83
N VAL A 198 12.33 -6.74 6.00
CA VAL A 198 12.25 -5.29 6.19
C VAL A 198 13.48 -4.79 6.92
N ASN A 199 14.06 -3.69 6.44
CA ASN A 199 15.08 -2.88 7.12
C ASN A 199 14.81 -1.42 6.77
N ASN A 200 13.98 -0.77 7.55
CA ASN A 200 13.45 0.55 7.25
C ASN A 200 13.72 1.53 8.38
N VAL A 201 14.18 2.73 8.03
CA VAL A 201 14.33 3.83 9.00
C VAL A 201 13.10 4.72 8.89
N VAL A 202 12.32 4.72 9.95
CA VAL A 202 11.22 5.65 10.14
C VAL A 202 11.78 6.88 10.85
N LYS A 203 11.57 8.06 10.29
CA LYS A 203 12.06 9.33 10.85
C LYS A 203 10.95 10.37 10.83
N GLY A 204 10.72 11.03 11.94
CA GLY A 204 9.67 12.04 12.00
C GLY A 204 9.56 12.72 13.35
N LYS A 205 8.50 13.52 13.48
CA LYS A 205 8.10 14.20 14.70
C LYS A 205 6.58 14.16 14.87
N SER A 206 6.10 13.42 15.84
CA SER A 206 4.68 13.34 16.19
C SER A 206 4.50 13.19 17.69
N THR A 207 3.49 13.84 18.25
CA THR A 207 3.05 13.64 19.63
C THR A 207 1.84 12.71 19.72
N SER A 208 1.29 12.34 18.56
CA SER A 208 0.21 11.39 18.44
C SER A 208 0.74 10.05 17.99
N SER A 209 0.03 8.99 18.32
CA SER A 209 0.32 7.64 17.85
C SER A 209 0.28 7.58 16.31
N TYR A 210 1.23 6.84 15.74
CA TYR A 210 1.37 6.65 14.30
C TYR A 210 1.53 5.16 13.97
N ASN A 211 0.73 4.67 13.04
CA ASN A 211 0.81 3.28 12.57
C ASN A 211 1.50 3.22 11.21
N ARG A 212 2.33 2.18 11.02
CA ARG A 212 2.94 1.87 9.74
C ARG A 212 2.77 0.40 9.41
N ASP A 213 2.26 0.12 8.21
CA ASP A 213 2.04 -1.23 7.73
C ASP A 213 3.17 -1.68 6.79
N TYR A 214 3.62 -2.92 6.98
CA TYR A 214 4.60 -3.59 6.14
C TYR A 214 3.97 -4.84 5.54
N GLY A 215 3.80 -4.85 4.22
CA GLY A 215 3.28 -6.02 3.48
C GLY A 215 4.42 -6.92 3.01
N ILE A 216 4.44 -8.15 3.45
CA ILE A 216 5.45 -9.16 3.13
C ILE A 216 4.82 -10.20 2.22
N ARG A 217 5.25 -10.23 0.95
CA ARG A 217 4.81 -11.26 -0.01
C ARG A 217 5.63 -12.52 0.17
N LEU A 218 4.98 -13.59 0.61
CA LEU A 218 5.66 -14.85 0.96
C LEU A 218 6.30 -15.52 -0.26
N LYS A 219 5.72 -15.38 -1.46
CA LYS A 219 6.28 -15.89 -2.71
C LYS A 219 7.66 -15.34 -3.09
N ASN A 220 8.05 -14.22 -2.48
CA ASN A 220 9.38 -13.62 -2.70
C ASN A 220 10.45 -14.19 -1.76
N LEU A 221 10.06 -15.05 -0.85
CA LEU A 221 10.96 -15.63 0.15
C LEU A 221 11.61 -16.89 -0.36
N THR A 222 12.86 -17.08 0.03
CA THR A 222 13.59 -18.32 -0.25
C THR A 222 12.91 -19.50 0.45
N GLY A 223 12.75 -20.59 -0.27
CA GLY A 223 12.09 -21.79 0.25
C GLY A 223 10.57 -21.80 0.05
N TYR A 224 9.97 -20.69 -0.40
CA TYR A 224 8.57 -20.68 -0.80
C TYR A 224 8.39 -21.43 -2.11
N ASN A 225 7.47 -22.37 -2.14
CA ASN A 225 7.20 -23.19 -3.32
C ASN A 225 5.74 -22.98 -3.77
N THR A 226 5.56 -22.65 -5.05
CA THR A 226 4.25 -22.45 -5.67
C THR A 226 3.75 -23.70 -6.42
N ASN A 227 4.63 -24.66 -6.68
CA ASN A 227 4.28 -25.87 -7.44
C ASN A 227 5.17 -27.07 -7.03
N PRO A 228 4.69 -28.02 -6.24
CA PRO A 228 3.40 -28.03 -5.55
C PRO A 228 3.30 -26.90 -4.52
N PRO A 229 2.07 -26.52 -4.10
CA PRO A 229 1.88 -25.48 -3.09
C PRO A 229 2.55 -25.86 -1.77
N ASN A 230 2.90 -24.87 -0.97
CA ASN A 230 3.46 -25.12 0.34
C ASN A 230 2.50 -25.95 1.20
N THR A 231 3.05 -26.85 1.99
CA THR A 231 2.30 -27.69 2.91
C THR A 231 2.79 -27.45 4.34
N SER A 232 1.98 -27.83 5.31
CA SER A 232 2.40 -27.85 6.71
C SER A 232 3.62 -28.79 6.87
N GLY A 233 4.63 -28.31 7.58
CA GLY A 233 5.90 -29.04 7.76
C GLY A 233 6.97 -28.76 6.70
N SER A 234 6.63 -28.08 5.58
CA SER A 234 7.59 -27.58 4.61
C SER A 234 7.96 -26.13 4.92
N PHE A 235 7.41 -25.17 4.18
CA PHE A 235 7.64 -23.75 4.42
C PHE A 235 6.92 -23.24 5.68
N PHE A 236 5.69 -23.72 5.91
CA PHE A 236 4.92 -23.41 7.10
C PHE A 236 5.11 -24.45 8.22
N PRO A 237 4.94 -24.05 9.51
CA PRO A 237 4.63 -22.69 9.97
C PRO A 237 5.77 -21.71 9.72
N ILE A 238 5.44 -20.43 9.58
CA ILE A 238 6.43 -19.37 9.55
C ILE A 238 6.33 -18.51 10.82
N THR A 239 7.47 -18.07 11.33
CA THR A 239 7.52 -17.12 12.43
C THR A 239 7.93 -15.75 11.91
N VAL A 240 7.07 -14.76 12.10
CA VAL A 240 7.33 -13.37 11.75
C VAL A 240 7.81 -12.64 13.01
N THR A 241 9.02 -12.11 12.96
CA THR A 241 9.67 -11.45 14.10
C THR A 241 9.91 -9.98 13.80
N LEU A 242 9.39 -9.12 14.67
CA LEU A 242 9.64 -7.69 14.66
C LEU A 242 10.76 -7.36 15.66
N THR A 243 11.74 -6.59 15.23
CA THR A 243 12.82 -6.08 16.09
C THR A 243 13.16 -4.64 15.77
N ARG A 244 13.77 -3.99 16.72
CA ARG A 244 14.31 -2.66 16.61
C ARG A 244 15.85 -2.73 16.50
N ALA A 245 16.41 -2.04 15.51
CA ALA A 245 17.85 -2.12 15.21
C ALA A 245 18.67 -0.91 15.66
N ASN A 246 18.04 0.07 16.31
CA ASN A 246 18.73 1.17 17.00
C ASN A 246 18.17 1.30 18.41
N ASP A 247 18.99 1.75 19.34
CA ASP A 247 18.57 2.01 20.71
C ASP A 247 17.47 3.08 20.82
N GLU A 248 16.86 3.20 21.99
CA GLU A 248 15.78 4.15 22.26
C GLU A 248 16.32 5.57 22.51
N GLY A 249 17.65 5.68 22.74
CA GLY A 249 18.29 6.90 23.13
C GLY A 249 18.07 7.26 24.59
N ASP A 250 18.37 8.50 24.94
CA ASP A 250 18.26 9.03 26.28
C ASP A 250 16.80 9.26 26.74
N SER A 251 16.63 9.61 28.02
CA SER A 251 15.32 9.88 28.63
C SER A 251 14.53 11.02 28.00
N ASN A 252 15.15 11.83 27.14
CA ASN A 252 14.49 12.89 26.38
C ASN A 252 13.99 12.42 25.00
N THR A 253 14.18 11.14 24.68
CA THR A 253 13.77 10.55 23.40
C THR A 253 12.52 9.71 23.57
N PHE A 254 11.46 10.06 22.87
CA PHE A 254 10.15 9.43 22.88
C PHE A 254 9.91 8.81 21.50
N ASN A 255 10.22 7.52 21.36
CA ASN A 255 10.14 6.80 20.11
C ASN A 255 9.80 5.32 20.35
N GLN A 256 8.92 5.08 21.31
CA GLN A 256 8.46 3.74 21.65
C GLN A 256 7.75 3.09 20.47
N MET A 257 8.06 1.83 20.24
CA MET A 257 7.52 1.01 19.15
C MET A 257 6.86 -0.25 19.71
N LYS A 258 5.72 -0.65 19.17
CA LYS A 258 5.06 -1.91 19.50
C LYS A 258 4.58 -2.66 18.25
N LEU A 259 4.42 -3.97 18.38
CA LEU A 259 3.74 -4.81 17.41
C LEU A 259 2.23 -4.65 17.58
N GLU A 260 1.59 -3.82 16.75
CA GLU A 260 0.17 -3.51 16.87
C GLU A 260 -0.73 -4.61 16.32
N GLY A 261 -0.27 -5.33 15.30
CA GLY A 261 -1.05 -6.40 14.72
C GLY A 261 -0.34 -7.09 13.56
N VAL A 262 -0.78 -8.30 13.30
CA VAL A 262 -0.38 -9.09 12.13
C VAL A 262 -1.65 -9.55 11.43
N THR A 263 -1.70 -9.40 10.11
CA THR A 263 -2.86 -9.79 9.30
C THR A 263 -2.40 -10.76 8.23
N GLU A 264 -3.03 -11.92 8.20
CA GLU A 264 -2.90 -12.91 7.13
C GLU A 264 -3.77 -12.49 5.95
N ILE A 265 -3.20 -12.47 4.76
CA ILE A 265 -3.91 -12.09 3.53
C ILE A 265 -3.72 -13.24 2.53
N ILE A 266 -4.84 -13.81 2.11
CA ILE A 266 -4.91 -14.80 1.05
C ILE A 266 -5.29 -14.04 -0.22
N GLU A 267 -4.47 -14.04 -1.25
CA GLU A 267 -4.74 -13.36 -2.52
C GLU A 267 -5.46 -14.32 -3.47
N GLU A 268 -6.74 -14.55 -3.27
CA GLU A 268 -7.55 -15.21 -4.29
C GLU A 268 -7.75 -14.29 -5.47
N SER A 269 -7.40 -14.73 -6.63
CA SER A 269 -7.53 -13.97 -7.85
C SER A 269 -8.12 -14.87 -8.91
N HIS A 270 -9.31 -14.50 -9.40
CA HIS A 270 -10.01 -15.25 -10.42
C HIS A 270 -9.78 -14.63 -11.80
N THR A 271 -9.80 -15.47 -12.83
CA THR A 271 -9.67 -15.03 -14.23
C THR A 271 -10.98 -14.45 -14.76
N TYR A 272 -12.12 -14.84 -14.19
CA TYR A 272 -13.47 -14.48 -14.64
C TYR A 272 -13.64 -14.66 -16.15
N PRO A 273 -13.53 -15.89 -16.70
CA PRO A 273 -13.72 -16.13 -18.12
C PRO A 273 -15.07 -15.59 -18.58
N HIS A 274 -15.12 -15.03 -19.77
CA HIS A 274 -16.33 -14.45 -20.35
C HIS A 274 -16.93 -13.25 -19.59
N VAL A 275 -16.17 -12.62 -18.68
CA VAL A 275 -16.59 -11.40 -18.00
C VAL A 275 -15.54 -10.32 -18.22
N ALA A 276 -15.91 -9.25 -18.90
CA ALA A 276 -15.04 -8.08 -19.02
C ALA A 276 -15.09 -7.27 -17.73
N HIS A 277 -13.91 -6.96 -17.19
CA HIS A 277 -13.81 -6.26 -15.91
C HIS A 277 -12.58 -5.35 -15.84
N SER A 278 -12.68 -4.31 -15.05
CA SER A 278 -11.61 -3.35 -14.81
C SER A 278 -11.31 -3.25 -13.32
N SER A 279 -10.04 -3.02 -13.00
CA SER A 279 -9.62 -2.67 -11.66
C SER A 279 -9.00 -1.27 -11.66
N LEU A 280 -9.52 -0.41 -10.82
CA LEU A 280 -9.06 0.94 -10.59
C LEU A 280 -8.42 1.04 -9.21
N ARG A 281 -7.22 1.59 -9.14
CA ARG A 281 -6.56 1.91 -7.88
C ARG A 281 -6.22 3.39 -7.86
N PHE A 282 -6.59 4.08 -6.79
CA PHE A 282 -6.35 5.51 -6.59
C PHE A 282 -6.10 5.83 -5.11
N SER A 283 -5.44 6.95 -4.84
CA SER A 283 -5.17 7.36 -3.47
C SER A 283 -6.38 8.03 -2.84
N ALA A 284 -6.54 7.84 -1.53
CA ALA A 284 -7.57 8.53 -0.75
C ALA A 284 -7.31 10.05 -0.62
N GLU A 285 -6.07 10.50 -0.90
CA GLU A 285 -5.75 11.94 -0.95
C GLU A 285 -6.34 12.60 -2.19
N GLU A 286 -6.29 11.92 -3.35
CA GLU A 286 -6.85 12.43 -4.61
C GLU A 286 -8.38 12.28 -4.66
N PHE A 287 -8.90 11.22 -4.05
CA PHE A 287 -10.33 10.93 -3.99
C PHE A 287 -10.78 10.74 -2.54
N PRO A 288 -11.28 11.78 -1.87
CA PRO A 288 -11.77 11.69 -0.48
C PRO A 288 -13.05 10.85 -0.35
N SER A 289 -13.73 10.59 -1.45
CA SER A 289 -14.86 9.66 -1.55
C SER A 289 -14.72 8.83 -2.82
N LEU A 290 -15.47 7.72 -2.88
CA LEU A 290 -15.47 6.86 -4.06
C LEU A 290 -16.00 7.64 -5.28
N PRO A 291 -15.19 7.83 -6.36
CA PRO A 291 -15.64 8.57 -7.54
C PRO A 291 -16.70 7.80 -8.33
N SER A 292 -17.59 8.52 -9.01
CA SER A 292 -18.41 7.92 -10.05
C SER A 292 -17.52 7.41 -11.18
N ARG A 293 -17.87 6.27 -11.79
CA ARG A 293 -17.06 5.61 -12.81
C ARG A 293 -17.89 5.33 -14.04
N ILE A 294 -17.41 5.77 -15.19
CA ILE A 294 -18.04 5.52 -16.49
C ILE A 294 -16.99 4.91 -17.42
N PHE A 295 -17.36 3.88 -18.12
CA PHE A 295 -16.53 3.18 -19.10
C PHE A 295 -17.20 3.21 -20.46
N ARG A 296 -16.46 3.58 -21.51
CA ARG A 296 -16.95 3.54 -22.89
C ARG A 296 -16.32 2.36 -23.62
N VAL A 297 -17.08 1.32 -23.79
CA VAL A 297 -16.62 0.07 -24.45
C VAL A 297 -17.55 -0.29 -25.60
N ARG A 298 -17.00 -1.02 -26.58
CA ARG A 298 -17.75 -1.63 -27.67
C ARG A 298 -17.91 -3.12 -27.39
N GLY A 299 -19.15 -3.58 -27.29
CA GLY A 299 -19.46 -4.99 -27.19
C GLY A 299 -19.13 -5.73 -28.49
N LYS A 300 -18.68 -6.97 -28.37
CA LYS A 300 -18.47 -7.84 -29.52
C LYS A 300 -19.85 -8.25 -30.05
N LYS A 301 -20.04 -8.02 -31.36
CA LYS A 301 -21.26 -8.49 -32.03
C LYS A 301 -21.17 -10.01 -32.21
N VAL A 302 -22.12 -10.74 -31.65
CA VAL A 302 -22.27 -12.19 -31.79
C VAL A 302 -23.00 -12.49 -33.09
#